data_8ab0f1578891ea278614f1be6a3ffbfa
#
_entry.id   8ab0f1578891ea278614f1be6a3ffbfa
#
_cell.length_a   1.000
_cell.length_b   1.000
_cell.length_c   1.000
_cell.angle_alpha   90.00
_cell.angle_beta   90.00
_cell.angle_gamma   90.00
#
_symmetry.space_group_name_H-M   'P 1'
#
loop_
_entity.id
_entity.type
_entity.pdbx_description
1 polymer ?
#
loop_
_entity_poly.entity_id
_entity_poly.type
_entity_poly.pdbx_seq_one_letter_code
_entity_poly.pdbx_strand_id
1 'polypeptide(L)'
;MHPEILSITLFGIVAAFTPGPNNFVAFYSGFNFGILRTLPHIIGVTLGFPFLLLCLALGLINIFKLYPLIQEVLKYLGTLFLIYLAYKISFSGPSDQENKNKNPIKFHETFIFQFLNPKGVIASIIIVSTYINPGETFVSYTTQIIIMALIVSVTSITLWTFLGKFSRKFATNHKFINYFNYAMSLLLLTSIITFYL
;
A
#
# COMPACT_ATOMS: atom_id res chain seq x y z
N MET A 1 26.69 0.94 9.43
CA MET A 1 25.64 0.22 8.67
C MET A 1 24.95 -0.72 9.63
N HIS A 2 23.61 -0.85 9.52
CA HIS A 2 22.86 -1.81 10.35
C HIS A 2 23.36 -3.23 10.08
N PRO A 3 23.71 -4.05 11.10
CA PRO A 3 24.30 -5.37 10.91
C PRO A 3 23.37 -6.32 10.13
N GLU A 4 22.06 -6.14 10.27
CA GLU A 4 21.05 -6.99 9.63
C GLU A 4 20.36 -6.35 8.43
N ILE A 5 20.99 -5.35 7.79
CA ILE A 5 20.35 -4.60 6.69
C ILE A 5 19.91 -5.50 5.53
N LEU A 6 20.62 -6.59 5.28
CA LEU A 6 20.26 -7.57 4.26
C LEU A 6 18.94 -8.28 4.62
N SER A 7 18.81 -8.78 5.85
CA SER A 7 17.61 -9.46 6.34
C SER A 7 16.39 -8.53 6.29
N ILE A 8 16.57 -7.27 6.73
CA ILE A 8 15.53 -6.24 6.69
C ILE A 8 15.10 -5.95 5.24
N THR A 9 16.08 -5.84 4.33
CA THR A 9 15.81 -5.57 2.92
C THR A 9 15.05 -6.74 2.27
N LEU A 10 15.47 -7.98 2.51
CA LEU A 10 14.79 -9.17 1.99
C LEU A 10 13.35 -9.26 2.51
N PHE A 11 13.15 -9.07 3.82
CA PHE A 11 11.82 -9.03 4.41
C PHE A 11 10.97 -7.92 3.78
N GLY A 12 11.53 -6.71 3.64
CA GLY A 12 10.86 -5.57 3.03
C GLY A 12 10.46 -5.82 1.58
N ILE A 13 11.33 -6.44 0.78
CA ILE A 13 11.04 -6.83 -0.60
C ILE A 13 9.87 -7.84 -0.62
N VAL A 14 9.96 -8.92 0.15
CA VAL A 14 8.88 -9.91 0.20
C VAL A 14 7.56 -9.26 0.62
N ALA A 15 7.56 -8.45 1.68
CA ALA A 15 6.37 -7.77 2.17
C ALA A 15 5.78 -6.79 1.14
N ALA A 16 6.62 -6.01 0.43
CA ALA A 16 6.16 -5.01 -0.50
C ALA A 16 5.69 -5.60 -1.85
N PHE A 17 6.37 -6.63 -2.37
CA PHE A 17 6.07 -7.19 -3.68
C PHE A 17 4.97 -8.26 -3.66
N THR A 18 4.68 -8.88 -2.51
CA THR A 18 3.55 -9.82 -2.41
C THR A 18 2.22 -9.10 -2.65
N PRO A 19 1.25 -9.76 -3.32
CA PRO A 19 -0.07 -9.19 -3.58
C PRO A 19 -0.73 -8.66 -2.30
N GLY A 20 -1.40 -7.51 -2.42
CA GLY A 20 -2.11 -6.88 -1.32
C GLY A 20 -2.80 -5.60 -1.76
N PRO A 21 -3.55 -4.93 -0.85
CA PRO A 21 -4.43 -3.81 -1.21
C PRO A 21 -3.75 -2.71 -2.03
N ASN A 22 -2.60 -2.19 -1.58
CA ASN A 22 -1.87 -1.14 -2.31
C ASN A 22 -1.48 -1.58 -3.73
N ASN A 23 -1.04 -2.84 -3.87
CA ASN A 23 -0.58 -3.39 -5.13
C ASN A 23 -1.75 -3.60 -6.10
N PHE A 24 -2.90 -4.08 -5.61
CA PHE A 24 -4.11 -4.21 -6.42
C PHE A 24 -4.62 -2.85 -6.91
N VAL A 25 -4.59 -1.84 -6.05
CA VAL A 25 -4.94 -0.46 -6.41
C VAL A 25 -3.98 0.11 -7.44
N ALA A 26 -2.67 -0.11 -7.29
CA ALA A 26 -1.66 0.33 -8.25
C ALA A 26 -1.85 -0.33 -9.62
N PHE A 27 -2.08 -1.65 -9.63
CA PHE A 27 -2.33 -2.43 -10.84
C PHE A 27 -3.61 -1.95 -11.54
N TYR A 28 -4.71 -1.82 -10.81
CA TYR A 28 -5.96 -1.28 -11.32
C TYR A 28 -5.80 0.14 -11.88
N SER A 29 -5.13 1.01 -11.13
CA SER A 29 -4.94 2.41 -11.53
C SER A 29 -4.04 2.54 -12.75
N GLY A 30 -2.96 1.75 -12.80
CA GLY A 30 -2.08 1.65 -13.96
C GLY A 30 -2.81 1.18 -15.22
N PHE A 31 -3.69 0.18 -15.08
CA PHE A 31 -4.51 -0.36 -16.16
C PHE A 31 -5.52 0.67 -16.69
N ASN A 32 -6.25 1.34 -15.80
CA ASN A 32 -7.34 2.24 -16.21
C ASN A 32 -6.87 3.66 -16.53
N PHE A 33 -5.84 4.19 -15.85
CA PHE A 33 -5.44 5.59 -15.91
C PHE A 33 -4.01 5.83 -16.41
N GLY A 34 -3.19 4.77 -16.45
CA GLY A 34 -1.78 4.87 -16.78
C GLY A 34 -0.93 5.42 -15.66
N ILE A 35 0.40 5.51 -15.87
CA ILE A 35 1.38 5.83 -14.83
C ILE A 35 1.20 7.26 -14.29
N LEU A 36 1.10 8.25 -15.18
CA LEU A 36 1.08 9.67 -14.77
C LEU A 36 -0.12 10.00 -13.88
N ARG A 37 -1.30 9.47 -14.18
CA ARG A 37 -2.50 9.69 -13.35
C ARG A 37 -2.49 8.83 -12.07
N THR A 38 -1.62 7.81 -11.99
CA THR A 38 -1.42 6.98 -10.79
C THR A 38 -0.34 7.56 -9.85
N LEU A 39 0.40 8.59 -10.25
CA LEU A 39 1.44 9.22 -9.42
C LEU A 39 0.96 9.60 -8.01
N PRO A 40 -0.24 10.16 -7.79
CA PRO A 40 -0.72 10.45 -6.43
C PRO A 40 -0.76 9.22 -5.54
N HIS A 41 -1.15 8.05 -6.08
CA HIS A 41 -1.13 6.80 -5.35
C HIS A 41 0.31 6.32 -5.10
N ILE A 42 1.18 6.36 -6.10
CA ILE A 42 2.59 5.97 -5.98
C ILE A 42 3.26 6.79 -4.87
N ILE A 43 3.13 8.12 -4.91
CA ILE A 43 3.72 9.02 -3.92
C ILE A 43 3.08 8.78 -2.54
N GLY A 44 1.77 8.55 -2.49
CA GLY A 44 1.06 8.27 -1.24
C GLY A 44 1.57 7.02 -0.52
N VAL A 45 1.81 5.91 -1.23
CA VAL A 45 2.42 4.70 -0.66
C VAL A 45 3.88 4.95 -0.28
N THR A 46 4.65 5.54 -1.22
CA THR A 46 6.10 5.74 -1.06
C THR A 46 6.44 6.61 0.15
N LEU A 47 5.65 7.62 0.44
CA LEU A 47 5.85 8.49 1.60
C LEU A 47 5.10 7.99 2.84
N GLY A 48 3.90 7.46 2.66
CA GLY A 48 3.03 7.06 3.77
C GLY A 48 3.56 5.85 4.55
N PHE A 49 4.10 4.83 3.87
CA PHE A 49 4.63 3.64 4.55
C PHE A 49 5.89 3.94 5.38
N PRO A 50 6.92 4.63 4.86
CA PRO A 50 8.06 5.05 5.68
C PRO A 50 7.68 6.03 6.80
N PHE A 51 6.68 6.88 6.58
CA PHE A 51 6.17 7.77 7.63
C PHE A 51 5.48 6.98 8.76
N LEU A 52 4.72 5.94 8.45
CA LEU A 52 4.18 5.01 9.45
C LEU A 52 5.31 4.34 10.24
N LEU A 53 6.35 3.84 9.56
CA LEU A 53 7.55 3.28 10.19
C LEU A 53 8.20 4.27 11.18
N LEU A 54 8.37 5.52 10.74
CA LEU A 54 8.91 6.58 11.59
C LEU A 54 8.05 6.83 12.82
N CYS A 55 6.73 6.95 12.65
CA CYS A 55 5.81 7.12 13.78
C CYS A 55 5.90 5.96 14.79
N LEU A 56 6.00 4.73 14.31
CA LEU A 56 6.14 3.56 15.17
C LEU A 56 7.48 3.57 15.92
N ALA A 57 8.57 3.92 15.25
CA ALA A 57 9.89 4.03 15.85
C ALA A 57 9.96 5.15 16.91
N LEU A 58 9.25 6.27 16.68
CA LEU A 58 9.17 7.40 17.61
C LEU A 58 8.20 7.18 18.80
N GLY A 59 7.55 6.03 18.89
CA GLY A 59 6.76 5.67 20.07
C GLY A 59 5.30 5.27 19.83
N LEU A 60 4.76 5.40 18.61
CA LEU A 60 3.41 4.92 18.29
C LEU A 60 3.23 3.43 18.62
N ILE A 61 4.30 2.63 18.53
CA ILE A 61 4.30 1.22 18.89
C ILE A 61 3.92 1.01 20.37
N ASN A 62 4.33 1.90 21.27
CA ASN A 62 3.99 1.82 22.69
C ASN A 62 2.51 2.16 22.92
N ILE A 63 1.98 3.12 22.17
CA ILE A 63 0.55 3.45 22.19
C ILE A 63 -0.28 2.23 21.75
N PHE A 64 0.13 1.55 20.69
CA PHE A 64 -0.54 0.33 20.23
C PHE A 64 -0.48 -0.83 21.24
N LYS A 65 0.64 -0.94 21.98
CA LYS A 65 0.77 -1.94 23.05
C LYS A 65 -0.11 -1.62 24.28
N LEU A 66 -0.18 -0.33 24.66
CA LEU A 66 -0.97 0.12 25.79
C LEU A 66 -2.48 0.12 25.51
N TYR A 67 -2.85 0.41 24.28
CA TYR A 67 -4.24 0.54 23.83
C TYR A 67 -4.52 -0.32 22.59
N PRO A 68 -4.60 -1.66 22.72
CA PRO A 68 -4.86 -2.55 21.60
C PRO A 68 -6.15 -2.23 20.82
N LEU A 69 -7.14 -1.64 21.51
CA LEU A 69 -8.39 -1.19 20.90
C LEU A 69 -8.16 -0.21 19.73
N ILE A 70 -7.09 0.60 19.79
CA ILE A 70 -6.76 1.51 18.67
C ILE A 70 -6.45 0.73 17.41
N GLN A 71 -5.67 -0.35 17.49
CA GLN A 71 -5.36 -1.19 16.33
C GLN A 71 -6.62 -1.85 15.77
N GLU A 72 -7.51 -2.29 16.66
CA GLU A 72 -8.78 -2.89 16.26
C GLU A 72 -9.69 -1.90 15.52
N VAL A 73 -9.82 -0.68 16.04
CA VAL A 73 -10.54 0.41 15.36
C VAL A 73 -9.93 0.72 13.99
N LEU A 74 -8.60 0.86 13.92
CA LEU A 74 -7.91 1.10 12.65
C LEU A 74 -8.14 -0.04 11.64
N LYS A 75 -8.19 -1.29 12.09
CA LYS A 75 -8.50 -2.47 11.27
C LYS A 75 -9.92 -2.38 10.68
N TYR A 76 -10.93 -2.02 11.48
CA TYR A 76 -12.29 -1.82 10.99
C TYR A 76 -12.39 -0.65 10.00
N LEU A 77 -11.72 0.47 10.29
CA LEU A 77 -11.68 1.61 9.38
C LEU A 77 -10.98 1.24 8.05
N GLY A 78 -9.91 0.46 8.12
CA GLY A 78 -9.22 -0.09 6.94
C GLY A 78 -10.13 -1.00 6.12
N THR A 79 -10.91 -1.86 6.78
CA THR A 79 -11.91 -2.71 6.14
C THR A 79 -12.96 -1.88 5.40
N LEU A 80 -13.53 -0.87 6.06
CA LEU A 80 -14.51 0.03 5.43
C LEU A 80 -13.90 0.78 4.24
N PHE A 81 -12.66 1.22 4.36
CA PHE A 81 -11.96 1.88 3.27
C PHE A 81 -11.74 0.95 2.06
N LEU A 82 -11.38 -0.31 2.29
CA LEU A 82 -11.24 -1.29 1.20
C LEU A 82 -12.58 -1.62 0.54
N ILE A 83 -13.66 -1.70 1.29
CA ILE A 83 -15.01 -1.86 0.74
C ILE A 83 -15.37 -0.65 -0.13
N TYR A 84 -15.11 0.56 0.34
CA TYR A 84 -15.29 1.80 -0.43
C TYR A 84 -14.48 1.78 -1.73
N LEU A 85 -13.20 1.38 -1.68
CA LEU A 85 -12.36 1.29 -2.87
C LEU A 85 -12.85 0.21 -3.83
N ALA A 86 -13.26 -0.95 -3.33
CA ALA A 86 -13.80 -2.04 -4.13
C ALA A 86 -15.08 -1.60 -4.86
N TYR A 87 -15.97 -0.89 -4.17
CA TYR A 87 -17.14 -0.28 -4.78
C TYR A 87 -16.76 0.71 -5.89
N LYS A 88 -15.88 1.68 -5.58
CA LYS A 88 -15.40 2.69 -6.54
C LYS A 88 -14.79 2.06 -7.79
N ILE A 89 -14.03 0.96 -7.63
CA ILE A 89 -13.40 0.21 -8.72
C ILE A 89 -14.43 -0.54 -9.55
N SER A 90 -15.37 -1.26 -8.92
CA SER A 90 -16.40 -2.03 -9.62
C SER A 90 -17.24 -1.17 -10.56
N PHE A 91 -17.61 0.02 -10.11
CA PHE A 91 -18.48 0.92 -10.86
C PHE A 91 -17.74 1.99 -11.66
N SER A 92 -16.40 1.87 -11.79
CA SER A 92 -15.63 2.85 -12.55
C SER A 92 -15.88 2.80 -14.06
N GLY A 93 -16.38 1.68 -14.60
CA GLY A 93 -16.66 1.49 -16.03
C GLY A 93 -15.40 1.70 -16.91
N PRO A 94 -15.50 1.55 -18.23
CA PRO A 94 -14.39 1.83 -19.12
C PRO A 94 -13.99 3.31 -19.02
N SER A 95 -12.69 3.57 -18.88
CA SER A 95 -12.17 4.95 -18.97
C SER A 95 -11.93 5.28 -20.43
N ASP A 96 -13.00 5.62 -21.16
CA ASP A 96 -12.85 6.25 -22.46
C ASP A 96 -12.24 7.64 -22.29
N GLN A 97 -11.46 8.08 -23.26
CA GLN A 97 -10.77 9.37 -23.20
C GLN A 97 -11.74 10.56 -23.02
N GLU A 98 -13.04 10.36 -23.28
CA GLU A 98 -14.09 11.36 -23.13
C GLU A 98 -14.55 11.56 -21.67
N ASN A 99 -14.37 10.57 -20.78
CA ASN A 99 -14.76 10.68 -19.37
C ASN A 99 -13.59 11.15 -18.50
N LYS A 100 -13.13 12.39 -18.69
CA LYS A 100 -12.10 13.06 -17.87
C LYS A 100 -12.45 13.19 -16.38
N ASN A 101 -13.70 12.93 -16.01
CA ASN A 101 -14.21 13.08 -14.63
C ASN A 101 -13.92 11.87 -13.71
N LYS A 102 -13.37 10.76 -14.23
CA LYS A 102 -12.99 9.64 -13.38
C LYS A 102 -11.62 9.90 -12.76
N ASN A 103 -11.61 10.11 -11.46
CA ASN A 103 -10.40 10.41 -10.72
C ASN A 103 -9.77 9.13 -10.17
N PRO A 104 -8.47 8.93 -10.39
CA PRO A 104 -7.70 7.93 -9.66
C PRO A 104 -7.73 8.21 -8.15
N ILE A 105 -7.22 7.28 -7.36
CA ILE A 105 -7.12 7.44 -5.91
C ILE A 105 -6.17 8.59 -5.60
N LYS A 106 -6.58 9.45 -4.68
CA LYS A 106 -5.85 10.67 -4.32
C LYS A 106 -4.67 10.35 -3.39
N PHE A 107 -3.69 11.23 -3.35
CA PHE A 107 -2.53 11.11 -2.48
C PHE A 107 -2.91 10.91 -1.01
N HIS A 108 -3.77 11.76 -0.46
CA HIS A 108 -4.14 11.68 0.96
C HIS A 108 -4.95 10.43 1.31
N GLU A 109 -5.79 9.93 0.40
CA GLU A 109 -6.50 8.66 0.57
C GLU A 109 -5.50 7.51 0.75
N THR A 110 -4.47 7.47 -0.09
CA THR A 110 -3.44 6.44 -0.05
C THR A 110 -2.49 6.61 1.13
N PHE A 111 -2.09 7.85 1.43
CA PHE A 111 -1.19 8.13 2.55
C PHE A 111 -1.81 7.71 3.90
N ILE A 112 -3.06 8.11 4.15
CA ILE A 112 -3.79 7.75 5.37
C ILE A 112 -4.04 6.23 5.41
N PHE A 113 -4.31 5.61 4.26
CA PHE A 113 -4.53 4.17 4.19
C PHE A 113 -3.35 3.34 4.69
N GLN A 114 -2.11 3.85 4.68
CA GLN A 114 -0.99 3.10 5.25
C GLN A 114 -1.17 2.79 6.74
N PHE A 115 -1.81 3.68 7.50
CA PHE A 115 -2.16 3.48 8.91
C PHE A 115 -3.35 2.54 9.12
N LEU A 116 -4.19 2.40 8.11
CA LEU A 116 -5.39 1.55 8.11
C LEU A 116 -5.14 0.17 7.49
N ASN A 117 -4.00 -0.03 6.82
CA ASN A 117 -3.66 -1.27 6.13
C ASN A 117 -2.92 -2.22 7.07
N PRO A 118 -3.58 -3.26 7.62
CA PRO A 118 -2.95 -4.16 8.59
C PRO A 118 -1.68 -4.82 8.06
N LYS A 119 -1.61 -5.15 6.77
CA LYS A 119 -0.39 -5.69 6.17
C LYS A 119 0.80 -4.74 6.35
N GLY A 120 0.60 -3.43 6.10
CA GLY A 120 1.63 -2.41 6.30
C GLY A 120 1.95 -2.19 7.77
N VAL A 121 0.92 -2.12 8.61
CA VAL A 121 1.07 -1.93 10.07
C VAL A 121 1.84 -3.10 10.69
N ILE A 122 1.46 -4.35 10.41
CA ILE A 122 2.14 -5.54 10.95
C ILE A 122 3.59 -5.60 10.46
N ALA A 123 3.84 -5.39 9.16
CA ALA A 123 5.20 -5.36 8.64
C ALA A 123 6.06 -4.28 9.32
N SER A 124 5.49 -3.10 9.53
CA SER A 124 6.17 -2.00 10.22
C SER A 124 6.43 -2.29 11.70
N ILE A 125 5.47 -2.92 12.41
CA ILE A 125 5.66 -3.34 13.81
C ILE A 125 6.79 -4.37 13.90
N ILE A 126 6.82 -5.37 13.01
CA ILE A 126 7.91 -6.38 12.97
C ILE A 126 9.25 -5.68 12.75
N ILE A 127 9.36 -4.80 11.76
CA ILE A 127 10.62 -4.08 11.47
C ILE A 127 11.07 -3.27 12.70
N VAL A 128 10.18 -2.47 13.28
CA VAL A 128 10.54 -1.58 14.39
C VAL A 128 10.89 -2.40 15.64
N SER A 129 10.08 -3.41 15.99
CA SER A 129 10.30 -4.17 17.22
C SER A 129 11.51 -5.09 17.17
N THR A 130 11.91 -5.53 15.96
CA THR A 130 13.03 -6.46 15.78
C THR A 130 14.36 -5.76 15.55
N TYR A 131 14.35 -4.65 14.80
CA TYR A 131 15.56 -4.07 14.25
C TYR A 131 15.91 -2.67 14.76
N ILE A 132 14.98 -1.99 15.45
CA ILE A 132 15.22 -0.65 15.99
C ILE A 132 15.26 -0.70 17.52
N ASN A 133 16.45 -0.54 18.09
CA ASN A 133 16.63 -0.50 19.54
C ASN A 133 16.93 0.93 20.01
N PRO A 134 16.45 1.35 21.19
CA PRO A 134 16.85 2.62 21.81
C PRO A 134 18.35 2.63 22.06
N GLY A 135 18.98 3.79 21.92
CA GLY A 135 20.40 3.98 22.19
C GLY A 135 21.12 4.82 21.13
N GLU A 136 22.45 4.81 21.14
CA GLU A 136 23.30 5.65 20.28
C GLU A 136 23.08 5.41 18.79
N THR A 137 22.71 4.18 18.39
CA THR A 137 22.50 3.80 16.99
C THR A 137 21.08 4.06 16.49
N PHE A 138 20.15 4.47 17.35
CA PHE A 138 18.72 4.63 17.03
C PHE A 138 18.50 5.49 15.78
N VAL A 139 19.06 6.71 15.75
CA VAL A 139 18.87 7.64 14.63
C VAL A 139 19.46 7.06 13.34
N SER A 140 20.68 6.53 13.42
CA SER A 140 21.38 5.98 12.26
C SER A 140 20.63 4.77 11.67
N TYR A 141 20.20 3.83 12.49
CA TYR A 141 19.50 2.61 12.03
C TYR A 141 18.09 2.93 11.52
N THR A 142 17.35 3.79 12.22
CA THR A 142 16.03 4.25 11.77
C THR A 142 16.14 4.94 10.40
N THR A 143 17.12 5.82 10.21
CA THR A 143 17.32 6.50 8.93
C THR A 143 17.63 5.52 7.80
N GLN A 144 18.49 4.53 8.01
CA GLN A 144 18.82 3.51 7.01
C GLN A 144 17.58 2.67 6.62
N ILE A 145 16.78 2.27 7.61
CA ILE A 145 15.56 1.51 7.40
C ILE A 145 14.52 2.34 6.63
N ILE A 146 14.36 3.62 6.95
CA ILE A 146 13.45 4.52 6.24
C ILE A 146 13.89 4.71 4.78
N ILE A 147 15.17 4.92 4.52
CA ILE A 147 15.68 5.04 3.14
C ILE A 147 15.44 3.75 2.37
N MET A 148 15.72 2.59 2.97
CA MET A 148 15.44 1.30 2.37
C MET A 148 13.94 1.14 2.09
N ALA A 149 13.07 1.48 3.03
CA ALA A 149 11.62 1.41 2.86
C ALA A 149 11.11 2.32 1.74
N LEU A 150 11.68 3.53 1.59
CA LEU A 150 11.38 4.42 0.47
C LEU A 150 11.73 3.77 -0.88
N ILE A 151 12.93 3.22 -1.01
CA ILE A 151 13.40 2.56 -2.25
C ILE A 151 12.54 1.35 -2.58
N VAL A 152 12.28 0.49 -1.61
CA VAL A 152 11.49 -0.73 -1.80
C VAL A 152 10.03 -0.38 -2.15
N SER A 153 9.44 0.59 -1.46
CA SER A 153 8.05 1.02 -1.70
C SER A 153 7.88 1.60 -3.09
N VAL A 154 8.73 2.57 -3.50
CA VAL A 154 8.62 3.19 -4.82
C VAL A 154 8.81 2.17 -5.93
N THR A 155 9.77 1.25 -5.76
CA THR A 155 10.07 0.22 -6.76
C THR A 155 8.89 -0.74 -6.91
N SER A 156 8.36 -1.25 -5.79
CA SER A 156 7.24 -2.19 -5.81
C SER A 156 5.99 -1.56 -6.41
N ILE A 157 5.57 -0.40 -5.90
CA ILE A 157 4.30 0.21 -6.33
C ILE A 157 4.35 0.69 -7.78
N THR A 158 5.52 1.14 -8.24
CA THR A 158 5.74 1.51 -9.63
C THR A 158 5.70 0.29 -10.55
N LEU A 159 6.30 -0.83 -10.15
CA LEU A 159 6.23 -2.08 -10.90
C LEU A 159 4.79 -2.57 -11.04
N TRP A 160 4.01 -2.61 -9.96
CA TRP A 160 2.60 -2.99 -10.01
C TRP A 160 1.77 -2.06 -10.91
N THR A 161 2.04 -0.75 -10.88
CA THR A 161 1.42 0.23 -11.78
C THR A 161 1.80 -0.04 -13.23
N PHE A 162 3.08 -0.34 -13.50
CA PHE A 162 3.57 -0.64 -14.84
C PHE A 162 2.96 -1.93 -15.38
N LEU A 163 2.88 -2.98 -14.57
CA LEU A 163 2.21 -4.24 -14.93
C LEU A 163 0.74 -4.00 -15.28
N GLY A 164 0.04 -3.15 -14.53
CA GLY A 164 -1.33 -2.75 -14.85
C GLY A 164 -1.42 -2.04 -16.20
N LYS A 165 -0.57 -1.03 -16.43
CA LYS A 165 -0.51 -0.32 -17.72
C LYS A 165 -0.19 -1.27 -18.89
N PHE A 166 0.74 -2.18 -18.70
CA PHE A 166 1.11 -3.16 -19.73
C PHE A 166 -0.06 -4.09 -20.04
N SER A 167 -0.76 -4.59 -19.00
CA SER A 167 -1.92 -5.46 -19.15
C SER A 167 -3.07 -4.80 -19.93
N ARG A 168 -3.16 -3.46 -19.92
CA ARG A 168 -4.16 -2.72 -20.70
C ARG A 168 -4.06 -3.00 -22.21
N LYS A 169 -2.89 -3.33 -22.73
CA LYS A 169 -2.69 -3.66 -24.15
C LYS A 169 -3.47 -4.88 -24.61
N PHE A 170 -3.83 -5.78 -23.68
CA PHE A 170 -4.61 -6.98 -23.95
C PHE A 170 -6.12 -6.78 -23.81
N ALA A 171 -6.55 -5.59 -23.40
CA ALA A 171 -7.97 -5.29 -23.26
C ALA A 171 -8.58 -5.02 -24.65
N THR A 172 -9.35 -5.98 -25.16
CA THR A 172 -9.91 -5.96 -26.52
C THR A 172 -11.22 -5.21 -26.63
N ASN A 173 -11.99 -5.10 -25.53
CA ASN A 173 -13.30 -4.46 -25.54
C ASN A 173 -13.73 -3.95 -24.15
N HIS A 174 -14.82 -3.17 -24.10
CA HIS A 174 -15.37 -2.62 -22.87
C HIS A 174 -15.80 -3.70 -21.84
N LYS A 175 -16.28 -4.85 -22.31
CA LYS A 175 -16.67 -5.95 -21.41
C LYS A 175 -15.45 -6.49 -20.67
N PHE A 176 -14.33 -6.65 -21.36
CA PHE A 176 -13.07 -7.09 -20.72
C PHE A 176 -12.65 -6.12 -19.61
N ILE A 177 -12.75 -4.79 -19.85
CA ILE A 177 -12.39 -3.78 -18.85
C ILE A 177 -13.28 -3.89 -17.61
N ASN A 178 -14.59 -4.09 -17.81
CA ASN A 178 -15.52 -4.26 -16.69
C ASN A 178 -15.21 -5.54 -15.89
N TYR A 179 -14.95 -6.68 -16.56
CA TYR A 179 -14.55 -7.92 -15.88
C TYR A 179 -13.23 -7.75 -15.13
N PHE A 180 -12.27 -7.05 -15.72
CA PHE A 180 -11.02 -6.73 -15.04
C PHE A 180 -11.27 -5.89 -13.76
N ASN A 181 -12.10 -4.86 -13.83
CA ASN A 181 -12.44 -4.04 -12.67
C ASN A 181 -13.16 -4.86 -11.59
N TYR A 182 -14.08 -5.74 -11.96
CA TYR A 182 -14.71 -6.66 -11.01
C TYR A 182 -13.72 -7.62 -10.37
N ALA A 183 -12.79 -8.17 -11.14
CA ALA A 183 -11.73 -9.03 -10.61
C ALA A 183 -10.82 -8.28 -9.61
N MET A 184 -10.42 -7.04 -9.92
CA MET A 184 -9.62 -6.20 -9.01
C MET A 184 -10.39 -5.84 -7.74
N SER A 185 -11.67 -5.53 -7.87
CA SER A 185 -12.55 -5.29 -6.72
C SER A 185 -12.68 -6.54 -5.84
N LEU A 186 -12.86 -7.71 -6.44
CA LEU A 186 -12.92 -8.98 -5.71
C LEU A 186 -11.60 -9.27 -4.97
N LEU A 187 -10.45 -9.03 -5.61
CA LEU A 187 -9.14 -9.19 -4.97
C LEU A 187 -8.94 -8.23 -3.79
N LEU A 188 -9.48 -7.00 -3.86
CA LEU A 188 -9.50 -6.10 -2.72
C LEU A 188 -10.38 -6.61 -1.58
N LEU A 189 -11.58 -7.12 -1.89
CA LEU A 189 -12.47 -7.69 -0.89
C LEU A 189 -11.88 -8.95 -0.25
N THR A 190 -11.26 -9.83 -1.04
CA THR A 190 -10.59 -11.02 -0.49
C THR A 190 -9.38 -10.68 0.36
N SER A 191 -8.70 -9.56 0.08
CA SER A 191 -7.59 -9.10 0.94
C SER A 191 -8.05 -8.68 2.34
N ILE A 192 -9.34 -8.37 2.54
CA ILE A 192 -9.91 -8.11 3.87
C ILE A 192 -9.79 -9.34 4.77
N ILE A 193 -9.89 -10.54 4.20
CA ILE A 193 -9.77 -11.79 4.97
C ILE A 193 -8.43 -11.83 5.72
N THR A 194 -7.35 -11.34 5.09
CA THR A 194 -6.02 -11.30 5.72
C THR A 194 -5.92 -10.33 6.91
N PHE A 195 -6.95 -9.51 7.15
CA PHE A 195 -7.01 -8.61 8.31
C PHE A 195 -7.50 -9.34 9.57
N TYR A 196 -8.15 -10.49 9.38
CA TYR A 196 -8.84 -11.23 10.46
C TYR A 196 -8.26 -12.63 10.69
N LEU A 197 -7.26 -13.04 9.88
CA LEU A 197 -6.44 -14.23 10.09
C LEU A 197 -5.22 -13.92 10.94
#